data_9e0016eea63aeb793ef19700b61f7b42
#
_entry.id   9e0016eea63aeb793ef19700b61f7b42
#
_cell.length_a   1.000
_cell.length_b   1.000
_cell.length_c   1.000
_cell.angle_alpha   90.00
_cell.angle_beta   90.00
_cell.angle_gamma   90.00
#
_symmetry.space_group_name_H-M   'P 1'
#
loop_
_entity.id
_entity.type
_entity.pdbx_description
1 polymer ?
#
loop_
_entity_poly.entity_id
_entity_poly.type
_entity_poly.pdbx_seq_one_letter_code
_entity_poly.pdbx_strand_id
1 'polypeptide(L)'
;KMFMPRILEDLKKRGKHYYGETLGMVVGLLTKYKPDQFVKCCIVPGDEGRAMLKATVTIAGQPISFYSCHLDYLHYECFMPRGYSGMSWSKMDAPVIDENAVLKANRLSYRDESIAAFIQDAQVEIDKGIPVVMGGDFNEPSHLDWQADTKDLWDHNGAIINWDCSVMLQKAGFRDSYREKYPDPVLYPGFTFPAGNKLAEDAKLERLAWAPDV
;
A
#
# COMPACT_ATOMS: atom_id res chain seq x y z
N LYS A 1 -10.94 -16.95 -7.59
CA LYS A 1 -11.92 -16.67 -8.69
C LYS A 1 -13.36 -16.47 -8.22
N MET A 2 -13.69 -16.62 -6.92
CA MET A 2 -15.11 -16.69 -6.54
C MET A 2 -15.62 -15.56 -5.62
N PHE A 3 -14.79 -14.61 -5.20
CA PHE A 3 -15.27 -13.55 -4.30
C PHE A 3 -16.03 -12.45 -5.03
N MET A 4 -15.49 -11.88 -6.08
CA MET A 4 -16.12 -10.76 -6.77
C MET A 4 -17.51 -11.07 -7.32
N PRO A 5 -17.75 -12.21 -8.03
CA PRO A 5 -19.09 -12.56 -8.48
C PRO A 5 -20.10 -12.68 -7.33
N ARG A 6 -19.71 -13.24 -6.18
CA ARG A 6 -20.57 -13.33 -5.00
C ARG A 6 -20.88 -11.96 -4.42
N ILE A 7 -19.89 -11.10 -4.30
CA ILE A 7 -20.07 -9.71 -3.82
C ILE A 7 -21.06 -8.98 -4.72
N LEU A 8 -20.87 -9.07 -6.04
CA LEU A 8 -21.75 -8.42 -7.02
C LEU A 8 -23.18 -8.97 -6.95
N GLU A 9 -23.34 -10.29 -6.80
CA GLU A 9 -24.65 -10.92 -6.64
C GLU A 9 -25.35 -10.47 -5.34
N ASP A 10 -24.64 -10.44 -4.23
CA ASP A 10 -25.19 -10.00 -2.94
C ASP A 10 -25.54 -8.51 -2.93
N LEU A 11 -24.74 -7.68 -3.57
CA LEU A 11 -25.06 -6.26 -3.77
C LEU A 11 -26.33 -6.12 -4.63
N LYS A 12 -26.44 -6.89 -5.71
CA LYS A 12 -27.63 -6.90 -6.59
C LYS A 12 -28.89 -7.31 -5.84
N LYS A 13 -28.83 -8.34 -4.99
CA LYS A 13 -29.96 -8.76 -4.12
C LYS A 13 -30.42 -7.63 -3.17
N ARG A 14 -29.50 -6.72 -2.81
CA ARG A 14 -29.77 -5.53 -1.98
C ARG A 14 -30.18 -4.29 -2.81
N GLY A 15 -30.49 -4.45 -4.10
CA GLY A 15 -30.85 -3.35 -5.01
C GLY A 15 -29.67 -2.42 -5.37
N LYS A 16 -28.43 -2.86 -5.16
CA LYS A 16 -27.24 -2.10 -5.46
C LYS A 16 -26.54 -2.66 -6.70
N HIS A 17 -26.40 -1.84 -7.72
CA HIS A 17 -25.69 -2.20 -8.95
C HIS A 17 -24.24 -1.75 -8.89
N TYR A 18 -23.31 -2.70 -9.03
CA TYR A 18 -21.87 -2.45 -9.03
C TYR A 18 -21.22 -3.24 -10.16
N TYR A 19 -20.08 -2.77 -10.57
CA TYR A 19 -19.13 -3.43 -11.48
C TYR A 19 -17.89 -3.79 -10.69
N GLY A 20 -17.29 -4.93 -10.96
CA GLY A 20 -16.09 -5.33 -10.23
C GLY A 20 -15.32 -6.42 -10.96
N GLU A 21 -14.01 -6.39 -10.77
CA GLU A 21 -13.06 -7.37 -11.29
C GLU A 21 -11.99 -7.67 -10.24
N THR A 22 -11.36 -8.83 -10.33
CA THR A 22 -10.23 -9.22 -9.51
C THR A 22 -9.06 -9.64 -10.38
N LEU A 23 -7.87 -9.32 -9.92
CA LEU A 23 -6.63 -9.82 -10.48
C LEU A 23 -6.00 -10.82 -9.51
N GLY A 24 -6.01 -12.10 -9.89
CA GLY A 24 -5.63 -13.17 -8.97
C GLY A 24 -6.59 -13.26 -7.77
N MET A 25 -6.01 -13.43 -6.57
CA MET A 25 -6.76 -13.53 -5.30
C MET A 25 -6.52 -12.33 -4.38
N VAL A 26 -5.67 -11.41 -4.77
CA VAL A 26 -5.12 -10.40 -3.86
C VAL A 26 -5.53 -8.96 -4.21
N VAL A 27 -5.90 -8.69 -5.46
CA VAL A 27 -6.26 -7.35 -5.93
C VAL A 27 -7.66 -7.34 -6.51
N GLY A 28 -8.44 -6.30 -6.22
CA GLY A 28 -9.79 -6.13 -6.77
C GLY A 28 -10.22 -4.67 -6.79
N LEU A 29 -11.06 -4.33 -7.76
CA LEU A 29 -11.76 -3.06 -7.85
C LEU A 29 -13.26 -3.28 -7.91
N LEU A 30 -13.99 -2.48 -7.14
CA LEU A 30 -15.45 -2.47 -7.11
C LEU A 30 -15.93 -1.02 -7.26
N THR A 31 -16.84 -0.77 -8.20
CA THR A 31 -17.34 0.58 -8.50
C THR A 31 -18.83 0.61 -8.80
N LYS A 32 -19.50 1.71 -8.44
CA LYS A 32 -20.88 2.01 -8.86
C LYS A 32 -20.97 2.50 -10.31
N TYR A 33 -19.89 3.07 -10.79
CA TYR A 33 -19.82 3.62 -12.14
C TYR A 33 -19.33 2.55 -13.10
N LYS A 34 -19.94 2.46 -14.28
CA LYS A 34 -19.51 1.50 -15.29
C LYS A 34 -18.12 1.93 -15.80
N PRO A 35 -17.09 1.09 -15.63
CA PRO A 35 -15.79 1.39 -16.23
C PRO A 35 -15.81 1.07 -17.73
N ASP A 36 -14.92 1.68 -18.50
CA ASP A 36 -14.71 1.30 -19.89
C ASP A 36 -14.18 -0.14 -19.95
N GLN A 37 -13.18 -0.43 -19.12
CA GLN A 37 -12.61 -1.77 -18.94
C GLN A 37 -11.88 -1.86 -17.61
N PHE A 38 -11.63 -3.09 -17.17
CA PHE A 38 -10.64 -3.40 -16.13
C PHE A 38 -9.34 -3.86 -16.82
N VAL A 39 -8.23 -3.26 -16.46
CA VAL A 39 -6.93 -3.49 -17.11
C VAL A 39 -5.91 -4.00 -16.11
N LYS A 40 -5.27 -5.13 -16.41
CA LYS A 40 -4.04 -5.54 -15.73
C LYS A 40 -2.90 -4.65 -16.22
N CYS A 41 -2.21 -3.96 -15.31
CA CYS A 41 -1.12 -3.03 -15.62
C CYS A 41 0.03 -3.15 -14.62
N CYS A 42 1.07 -2.34 -14.79
CA CYS A 42 2.21 -2.24 -13.88
C CYS A 42 2.85 -3.62 -13.62
N ILE A 43 3.11 -4.36 -14.68
CA ILE A 43 3.69 -5.71 -14.62
C ILE A 43 5.21 -5.57 -14.48
N VAL A 44 5.75 -6.13 -13.39
CA VAL A 44 7.18 -6.18 -13.12
C VAL A 44 7.71 -7.56 -13.47
N PRO A 45 8.76 -7.68 -14.33
CA PRO A 45 9.39 -8.96 -14.61
C PRO A 45 9.96 -9.60 -13.33
N GLY A 46 9.59 -10.84 -13.08
CA GLY A 46 9.94 -11.57 -11.84
C GLY A 46 8.90 -11.44 -10.72
N ASP A 47 7.95 -10.52 -10.84
CA ASP A 47 6.83 -10.34 -9.89
C ASP A 47 5.47 -10.15 -10.61
N GLU A 48 5.25 -10.87 -11.70
CA GLU A 48 4.04 -10.76 -12.54
C GLU A 48 2.74 -11.05 -11.77
N GLY A 49 2.85 -11.74 -10.64
CA GLY A 49 1.74 -12.06 -9.75
C GLY A 49 1.17 -10.86 -9.00
N ARG A 50 1.94 -9.76 -8.90
CA ARG A 50 1.58 -8.53 -8.18
C ARG A 50 1.31 -7.33 -9.08
N ALA A 51 1.01 -7.60 -10.34
CA ALA A 51 0.49 -6.56 -11.23
C ALA A 51 -0.72 -5.84 -10.63
N MET A 52 -0.91 -4.60 -11.00
CA MET A 52 -2.02 -3.78 -10.51
C MET A 52 -3.26 -3.93 -11.40
N LEU A 53 -4.42 -3.65 -10.81
CA LEU A 53 -5.69 -3.57 -11.53
C LEU A 53 -6.09 -2.11 -11.67
N LYS A 54 -6.26 -1.66 -12.92
CA LYS A 54 -6.71 -0.31 -13.26
C LYS A 54 -8.15 -0.33 -13.78
N ALA A 55 -8.92 0.69 -13.42
CA ALA A 55 -10.21 0.97 -14.02
C ALA A 55 -10.40 2.48 -14.16
N THR A 56 -10.75 2.95 -15.35
CA THR A 56 -11.14 4.36 -15.58
C THR A 56 -12.66 4.43 -15.58
N VAL A 57 -13.21 5.32 -14.78
CA VAL A 57 -14.66 5.58 -14.69
C VAL A 57 -14.95 7.05 -14.87
N THR A 58 -16.11 7.37 -15.45
CA THR A 58 -16.57 8.77 -15.60
C THR A 58 -17.50 9.12 -14.44
N ILE A 59 -17.13 10.13 -13.67
CA ILE A 59 -17.90 10.67 -12.55
C ILE A 59 -18.24 12.12 -12.83
N ALA A 60 -19.51 12.45 -12.92
CA ALA A 60 -19.99 13.80 -13.26
C ALA A 60 -19.35 14.39 -14.54
N GLY A 61 -19.14 13.55 -15.55
CA GLY A 61 -18.53 13.94 -16.82
C GLY A 61 -16.98 13.96 -16.82
N GLN A 62 -16.34 13.72 -15.69
CA GLN A 62 -14.88 13.69 -15.55
C GLN A 62 -14.40 12.24 -15.49
N PRO A 63 -13.52 11.78 -16.41
CA PRO A 63 -12.85 10.49 -16.25
C PRO A 63 -11.85 10.55 -15.11
N ILE A 64 -11.77 9.46 -14.34
CA ILE A 64 -10.82 9.28 -13.23
C ILE A 64 -10.30 7.83 -13.31
N SER A 65 -8.99 7.65 -13.26
CA SER A 65 -8.35 6.34 -13.26
C SER A 65 -8.02 5.89 -11.85
N PHE A 66 -8.54 4.74 -11.45
CA PHE A 66 -8.29 4.11 -10.16
C PHE A 66 -7.39 2.89 -10.34
N TYR A 67 -6.40 2.78 -9.46
CA TYR A 67 -5.47 1.66 -9.39
C TYR A 67 -5.59 0.97 -8.05
N SER A 68 -5.67 -0.35 -8.07
CA SER A 68 -5.60 -1.20 -6.89
C SER A 68 -4.33 -2.03 -6.94
N CYS A 69 -3.56 -2.01 -5.85
CA CYS A 69 -2.31 -2.74 -5.73
C CYS A 69 -2.27 -3.65 -4.50
N HIS A 70 -1.36 -4.61 -4.52
CA HIS A 70 -0.88 -5.35 -3.36
C HIS A 70 0.58 -5.65 -3.64
N LEU A 71 1.46 -4.81 -3.11
CA LEU A 71 2.88 -4.85 -3.38
C LEU A 71 3.55 -6.06 -2.70
N ASP A 72 4.82 -6.29 -3.02
CA ASP A 72 5.56 -7.44 -2.48
C ASP A 72 5.64 -7.39 -0.94
N TYR A 73 5.29 -8.50 -0.28
CA TYR A 73 5.34 -8.64 1.18
C TYR A 73 6.68 -9.18 1.69
N LEU A 74 7.56 -9.64 0.80
CA LEU A 74 8.89 -10.09 1.18
C LEU A 74 9.78 -8.90 1.53
N HIS A 75 10.83 -9.15 2.29
CA HIS A 75 11.70 -8.07 2.78
C HIS A 75 10.91 -6.95 3.45
N TYR A 76 10.08 -7.32 4.43
CA TYR A 76 9.21 -6.41 5.19
C TYR A 76 10.02 -5.68 6.27
N GLU A 77 10.94 -4.81 5.82
CA GLU A 77 12.04 -4.31 6.64
C GLU A 77 11.64 -3.18 7.59
N CYS A 78 10.39 -2.74 7.59
CA CYS A 78 9.86 -1.90 8.66
C CYS A 78 9.90 -2.62 10.03
N PHE A 79 10.15 -3.93 10.05
CA PHE A 79 10.40 -4.70 11.26
C PHE A 79 11.82 -4.55 11.82
N MET A 80 12.82 -4.20 11.00
CA MET A 80 14.19 -4.05 11.46
C MET A 80 14.37 -3.01 12.57
N PRO A 81 13.81 -1.79 12.48
CA PRO A 81 13.86 -0.83 13.57
C PRO A 81 13.16 -1.30 14.84
N ARG A 82 12.21 -2.23 14.72
CA ARG A 82 11.48 -2.83 15.85
C ARG A 82 12.22 -4.01 16.47
N GLY A 83 13.35 -4.42 15.89
CA GLY A 83 14.16 -5.54 16.36
C GLY A 83 13.70 -6.91 15.87
N TYR A 84 13.07 -6.97 14.69
CA TYR A 84 12.64 -8.20 14.04
C TYR A 84 13.12 -8.26 12.58
N SER A 85 13.36 -9.47 12.10
CA SER A 85 13.72 -9.71 10.70
C SER A 85 12.51 -9.51 9.77
N GLY A 86 12.64 -8.71 8.73
CA GLY A 86 11.60 -8.54 7.72
C GLY A 86 11.32 -9.79 6.89
N MET A 87 12.24 -10.76 6.89
CA MET A 87 12.09 -12.02 6.15
C MET A 87 11.48 -13.15 6.98
N SER A 88 12.04 -13.39 8.17
CA SER A 88 11.63 -14.53 9.02
C SER A 88 10.69 -14.14 10.15
N TRP A 89 10.52 -12.84 10.38
CA TRP A 89 9.74 -12.24 11.48
C TRP A 89 10.25 -12.66 12.86
N SER A 90 11.43 -13.26 12.92
CA SER A 90 12.07 -13.65 14.17
C SER A 90 12.70 -12.45 14.86
N LYS A 91 12.74 -12.49 16.19
CA LYS A 91 13.42 -11.46 16.98
C LYS A 91 14.92 -11.45 16.67
N MET A 92 15.46 -10.25 16.48
CA MET A 92 16.89 -10.00 16.29
C MET A 92 17.56 -9.68 17.65
N ASP A 93 18.88 -9.71 17.70
CA ASP A 93 19.65 -9.37 18.91
C ASP A 93 19.48 -7.90 19.29
N ALA A 94 19.35 -7.03 18.31
CA ALA A 94 19.08 -5.59 18.50
C ALA A 94 18.29 -5.00 17.32
N PRO A 95 17.55 -3.89 17.54
CA PRO A 95 16.98 -3.09 16.46
C PRO A 95 18.05 -2.56 15.52
N VAL A 96 17.73 -2.48 14.23
CA VAL A 96 18.55 -1.83 13.20
C VAL A 96 17.88 -0.52 12.82
N ILE A 97 18.45 0.60 13.22
CA ILE A 97 17.89 1.95 13.03
C ILE A 97 18.62 2.79 11.98
N ASP A 98 19.68 2.24 11.41
CA ASP A 98 20.40 2.91 10.32
C ASP A 98 19.57 2.87 9.03
N GLU A 99 19.15 4.03 8.56
CA GLU A 99 18.31 4.18 7.37
C GLU A 99 18.91 3.47 6.16
N ASN A 100 20.21 3.60 5.92
CA ASN A 100 20.85 3.00 4.75
C ASN A 100 20.82 1.48 4.81
N ALA A 101 21.03 0.90 5.99
CA ALA A 101 20.96 -0.56 6.18
C ALA A 101 19.54 -1.07 5.97
N VAL A 102 18.53 -0.39 6.54
CA VAL A 102 17.12 -0.75 6.39
C VAL A 102 16.68 -0.65 4.93
N LEU A 103 16.90 0.50 4.28
CA LEU A 103 16.48 0.70 2.88
C LEU A 103 17.23 -0.23 1.92
N LYS A 104 18.51 -0.54 2.17
CA LYS A 104 19.24 -1.51 1.36
C LYS A 104 18.61 -2.90 1.41
N ALA A 105 18.15 -3.34 2.57
CA ALA A 105 17.46 -4.61 2.72
C ALA A 105 16.04 -4.55 2.13
N ASN A 106 15.34 -3.44 2.33
CA ASN A 106 13.99 -3.20 1.81
C ASN A 106 13.92 -3.28 0.27
N ARG A 107 14.95 -2.76 -0.43
CA ARG A 107 15.10 -2.80 -1.90
C ARG A 107 15.41 -4.19 -2.48
N LEU A 108 15.45 -5.23 -1.67
CA LEU A 108 15.48 -6.62 -2.16
C LEU A 108 14.09 -7.13 -2.53
N SER A 109 13.02 -6.40 -2.20
CA SER A 109 11.67 -6.62 -2.69
C SER A 109 11.48 -5.98 -4.07
N TYR A 110 10.31 -6.24 -4.68
CA TYR A 110 9.91 -5.62 -5.95
C TYR A 110 9.00 -4.40 -5.78
N ARG A 111 8.93 -3.80 -4.57
CA ARG A 111 8.01 -2.70 -4.29
C ARG A 111 8.32 -1.44 -5.07
N ASP A 112 9.57 -1.03 -5.08
CA ASP A 112 10.06 0.16 -5.78
C ASP A 112 9.95 0.03 -7.31
N GLU A 113 10.24 -1.15 -7.89
CA GLU A 113 9.97 -1.42 -9.31
C GLU A 113 8.48 -1.34 -9.64
N SER A 114 7.63 -1.86 -8.76
CA SER A 114 6.17 -1.79 -8.93
C SER A 114 5.65 -0.36 -8.89
N ILE A 115 6.17 0.47 -7.99
CA ILE A 115 5.83 1.91 -7.92
C ILE A 115 6.39 2.65 -9.13
N ALA A 116 7.60 2.33 -9.60
CA ALA A 116 8.15 2.92 -10.82
C ALA A 116 7.27 2.59 -12.04
N ALA A 117 6.83 1.35 -12.18
CA ALA A 117 5.91 0.93 -13.24
C ALA A 117 4.54 1.64 -13.14
N PHE A 118 4.02 1.81 -11.91
CA PHE A 118 2.80 2.58 -11.68
C PHE A 118 2.96 4.05 -12.10
N ILE A 119 4.04 4.71 -11.69
CA ILE A 119 4.28 6.13 -12.04
C ILE A 119 4.31 6.30 -13.56
N GLN A 120 4.93 5.37 -14.29
CA GLN A 120 4.97 5.42 -15.77
C GLN A 120 3.58 5.24 -16.40
N ASP A 121 2.77 4.28 -15.95
CA ASP A 121 1.41 4.06 -16.45
C ASP A 121 0.48 5.24 -16.07
N ALA A 122 0.58 5.73 -14.84
CA ALA A 122 -0.19 6.86 -14.34
C ALA A 122 0.12 8.16 -15.08
N GLN A 123 1.39 8.40 -15.47
CA GLN A 123 1.77 9.58 -16.24
C GLN A 123 1.03 9.64 -17.58
N VAL A 124 0.80 8.49 -18.22
CA VAL A 124 0.01 8.43 -19.47
C VAL A 124 -1.42 8.92 -19.28
N GLU A 125 -2.03 8.64 -18.12
CA GLU A 125 -3.37 9.14 -17.81
C GLU A 125 -3.35 10.63 -17.44
N ILE A 126 -2.36 11.05 -16.66
CA ILE A 126 -2.16 12.45 -16.24
C ILE A 126 -1.94 13.35 -17.47
N ASP A 127 -1.16 12.93 -18.45
CA ASP A 127 -0.90 13.66 -19.69
C ASP A 127 -2.17 13.87 -20.53
N LYS A 128 -3.18 13.02 -20.36
CA LYS A 128 -4.53 13.18 -20.95
C LYS A 128 -5.45 14.07 -20.10
N GLY A 129 -4.98 14.60 -18.98
CA GLY A 129 -5.79 15.37 -18.04
C GLY A 129 -6.71 14.50 -17.17
N ILE A 130 -6.44 13.21 -17.04
CA ILE A 130 -7.22 12.26 -16.23
C ILE A 130 -6.60 12.18 -14.83
N PRO A 131 -7.33 12.57 -13.78
CA PRO A 131 -6.88 12.37 -12.41
C PRO A 131 -6.66 10.89 -12.10
N VAL A 132 -5.62 10.60 -11.32
CA VAL A 132 -5.23 9.25 -10.94
C VAL A 132 -5.35 9.09 -9.42
N VAL A 133 -5.95 7.98 -9.00
CA VAL A 133 -6.04 7.56 -7.60
C VAL A 133 -5.49 6.15 -7.47
N MET A 134 -4.57 5.95 -6.54
CA MET A 134 -4.02 4.64 -6.22
C MET A 134 -4.34 4.29 -4.76
N GLY A 135 -4.67 3.03 -4.51
CA GLY A 135 -4.85 2.50 -3.18
C GLY A 135 -4.64 1.00 -3.14
N GLY A 136 -4.29 0.50 -1.97
CA GLY A 136 -4.04 -0.93 -1.76
C GLY A 136 -3.08 -1.19 -0.62
N ASP A 137 -2.58 -2.41 -0.54
CA ASP A 137 -1.57 -2.81 0.42
C ASP A 137 -0.17 -2.57 -0.16
N PHE A 138 0.54 -1.62 0.42
CA PHE A 138 1.90 -1.26 -0.03
C PHE A 138 2.96 -2.20 0.55
N ASN A 139 2.67 -2.90 1.64
CA ASN A 139 3.67 -3.65 2.40
C ASN A 139 4.93 -2.80 2.73
N GLU A 140 4.73 -1.51 2.87
CA GLU A 140 5.74 -0.52 3.24
C GLU A 140 5.05 0.70 3.87
N PRO A 141 5.57 1.26 4.97
CA PRO A 141 5.00 2.45 5.58
C PRO A 141 5.20 3.72 4.72
N SER A 142 4.45 4.76 5.06
CA SER A 142 4.71 6.10 4.52
C SER A 142 5.94 6.71 5.17
N HIS A 143 6.82 7.33 4.38
CA HIS A 143 7.95 8.10 4.92
C HIS A 143 7.47 9.28 5.79
N LEU A 144 6.25 9.78 5.58
CA LEU A 144 5.68 10.89 6.35
C LEU A 144 5.39 10.52 7.81
N ASP A 145 5.39 9.22 8.12
CA ASP A 145 5.10 8.68 9.44
C ASP A 145 6.35 8.21 10.20
N TRP A 146 7.52 8.28 9.54
CA TRP A 146 8.81 7.85 10.09
C TRP A 146 9.82 9.00 10.15
N GLN A 147 9.38 10.14 10.70
CA GLN A 147 10.17 11.36 10.80
C GLN A 147 10.58 11.66 12.26
N ALA A 148 11.19 12.82 12.45
CA ALA A 148 11.76 13.20 13.74
C ALA A 148 10.74 13.28 14.89
N ASP A 149 9.48 13.57 14.60
CA ASP A 149 8.38 13.68 15.54
C ASP A 149 7.83 12.32 16.00
N THR A 150 8.04 11.28 15.20
CA THR A 150 7.56 9.91 15.48
C THR A 150 8.67 8.93 15.83
N LYS A 151 9.95 9.30 15.68
CA LYS A 151 11.09 8.39 15.81
C LYS A 151 11.18 7.62 17.14
N ASP A 152 10.68 8.21 18.22
CA ASP A 152 10.72 7.62 19.56
C ASP A 152 9.34 7.02 19.96
N LEU A 153 8.41 6.90 19.02
CA LEU A 153 7.08 6.35 19.20
C LEU A 153 6.95 4.99 18.50
N TRP A 154 5.97 4.18 18.91
CA TRP A 154 5.49 2.95 18.23
C TRP A 154 6.58 1.96 17.81
N ASP A 155 7.60 1.78 18.64
CA ASP A 155 8.74 0.87 18.41
C ASP A 155 9.64 1.29 17.22
N HIS A 156 9.63 2.57 16.81
CA HIS A 156 10.59 3.09 15.82
C HIS A 156 12.02 3.13 16.37
N ASN A 157 12.19 3.13 17.71
CA ASN A 157 13.50 3.04 18.41
C ASN A 157 14.51 4.10 17.96
N GLY A 158 14.07 5.30 17.64
CA GLY A 158 14.89 6.41 17.18
C GLY A 158 15.11 6.46 15.66
N ALA A 159 14.57 5.52 14.89
CA ALA A 159 14.73 5.49 13.45
C ALA A 159 13.96 6.63 12.77
N ILE A 160 14.61 7.24 11.77
CA ILE A 160 14.01 8.14 10.79
C ILE A 160 14.28 7.49 9.44
N ILE A 161 13.24 7.15 8.68
CA ILE A 161 13.38 6.38 7.44
C ILE A 161 12.52 6.99 6.34
N ASN A 162 13.16 7.32 5.23
CA ASN A 162 12.50 7.81 4.03
C ASN A 162 12.15 6.64 3.11
N TRP A 163 11.07 5.94 3.43
CA TRP A 163 10.59 4.77 2.71
C TRP A 163 10.39 5.03 1.22
N ASP A 164 10.98 4.17 0.39
CA ASP A 164 11.16 4.41 -1.04
C ASP A 164 9.83 4.59 -1.80
N CYS A 165 8.83 3.75 -1.57
CA CYS A 165 7.57 3.82 -2.31
C CYS A 165 6.88 5.16 -2.17
N SER A 166 6.70 5.62 -0.94
CA SER A 166 6.02 6.89 -0.67
C SER A 166 6.86 8.10 -1.07
N VAL A 167 8.18 8.04 -0.94
CA VAL A 167 9.11 9.08 -1.45
C VAL A 167 9.05 9.17 -2.98
N MET A 168 9.03 8.03 -3.69
CA MET A 168 8.90 8.00 -5.14
C MET A 168 7.60 8.61 -5.62
N LEU A 169 6.48 8.26 -4.97
CA LEU A 169 5.17 8.82 -5.27
C LEU A 169 5.13 10.33 -5.04
N GLN A 170 5.66 10.81 -3.92
CA GLN A 170 5.73 12.24 -3.62
C GLN A 170 6.56 12.99 -4.66
N LYS A 171 7.73 12.47 -5.04
CA LYS A 171 8.59 13.05 -6.09
C LYS A 171 7.91 13.08 -7.46
N ALA A 172 7.04 12.12 -7.74
CA ALA A 172 6.23 12.09 -8.96
C ALA A 172 4.98 12.99 -8.90
N GLY A 173 4.78 13.75 -7.81
CA GLY A 173 3.67 14.69 -7.65
C GLY A 173 2.40 14.10 -7.05
N PHE A 174 2.42 12.83 -6.62
CA PHE A 174 1.31 12.25 -5.88
C PHE A 174 1.27 12.78 -4.45
N ARG A 175 0.07 12.83 -3.90
CA ARG A 175 -0.21 13.33 -2.55
C ARG A 175 -0.85 12.23 -1.73
N ASP A 176 -0.36 12.04 -0.52
CA ASP A 176 -0.99 11.18 0.47
C ASP A 176 -2.27 11.85 1.00
N SER A 177 -3.42 11.29 0.63
CA SER A 177 -4.72 11.88 0.97
C SER A 177 -5.01 11.84 2.47
N TYR A 178 -4.47 10.88 3.20
CA TYR A 178 -4.63 10.81 4.65
C TYR A 178 -3.79 11.91 5.33
N ARG A 179 -2.52 12.07 4.96
CA ARG A 179 -1.63 13.11 5.51
C ARG A 179 -2.04 14.53 5.08
N GLU A 180 -2.64 14.70 3.90
CA GLU A 180 -3.26 15.97 3.50
C GLU A 180 -4.41 16.36 4.45
N LYS A 181 -5.19 15.39 4.89
CA LYS A 181 -6.31 15.63 5.80
C LYS A 181 -5.87 15.72 7.26
N TYR A 182 -4.89 14.90 7.64
CA TYR A 182 -4.38 14.74 9.00
C TYR A 182 -2.85 14.88 9.01
N PRO A 183 -2.32 16.12 8.96
CA PRO A 183 -0.89 16.35 8.73
C PRO A 183 0.00 16.01 9.94
N ASP A 184 -0.56 15.87 11.13
CA ASP A 184 0.17 15.55 12.35
C ASP A 184 0.12 14.02 12.59
N PRO A 185 1.24 13.28 12.35
CA PRO A 185 1.25 11.83 12.53
C PRO A 185 1.18 11.39 13.99
N VAL A 186 1.56 12.24 14.93
CA VAL A 186 1.50 11.94 16.36
C VAL A 186 0.06 11.95 16.87
N LEU A 187 -0.73 12.97 16.46
CA LEU A 187 -2.14 13.09 16.85
C LEU A 187 -3.05 12.15 16.02
N TYR A 188 -2.69 11.87 14.80
CA TYR A 188 -3.47 11.08 13.86
C TYR A 188 -2.62 9.97 13.25
N PRO A 189 -2.15 9.00 14.04
CA PRO A 189 -1.43 7.86 13.47
C PRO A 189 -2.37 7.09 12.52
N GLY A 190 -1.93 6.85 11.31
CA GLY A 190 -2.74 6.21 10.28
C GLY A 190 -2.67 4.69 10.31
N PHE A 191 -2.70 4.09 11.47
CA PHE A 191 -2.47 2.66 11.68
C PHE A 191 -3.40 1.76 10.85
N THR A 192 -2.83 0.84 10.07
CA THR A 192 -3.57 -0.10 9.23
C THR A 192 -3.33 -1.56 9.63
N PHE A 193 -2.12 -2.07 9.60
CA PHE A 193 -1.79 -3.45 9.94
C PHE A 193 -0.65 -3.49 10.97
N PRO A 194 -0.71 -4.38 11.99
CA PRO A 194 -1.80 -5.31 12.34
C PRO A 194 -2.90 -4.72 13.24
N ALA A 195 -2.94 -3.44 13.48
CA ALA A 195 -3.80 -2.62 14.34
C ALA A 195 -4.96 -3.39 15.02
N GLY A 196 -4.71 -3.96 16.19
CA GLY A 196 -5.71 -4.71 16.98
C GLY A 196 -6.18 -6.02 16.31
N ASN A 197 -5.40 -6.58 15.39
CA ASN A 197 -5.72 -7.84 14.75
C ASN A 197 -5.42 -9.02 15.70
N LYS A 198 -6.47 -9.60 16.26
CA LYS A 198 -6.37 -10.72 17.19
C LYS A 198 -5.62 -11.94 16.62
N LEU A 199 -5.71 -12.19 15.31
CA LEU A 199 -4.96 -13.28 14.68
C LEU A 199 -3.45 -13.04 14.71
N ALA A 200 -3.02 -11.78 14.60
CA ALA A 200 -1.61 -11.41 14.74
C ALA A 200 -1.15 -11.54 16.21
N GLU A 201 -2.00 -11.18 17.17
CA GLU A 201 -1.77 -11.36 18.59
C GLU A 201 -1.64 -12.85 18.95
N ASP A 202 -2.58 -13.70 18.49
CA ASP A 202 -2.59 -15.14 18.71
C ASP A 202 -1.37 -15.85 18.09
N ALA A 203 -0.81 -15.30 17.02
CA ALA A 203 0.42 -15.78 16.40
C ALA A 203 1.70 -15.40 17.18
N LYS A 204 1.57 -14.84 18.39
CA LYS A 204 2.67 -14.32 19.24
C LYS A 204 3.44 -13.16 18.60
N LEU A 205 2.81 -12.46 17.68
CA LEU A 205 3.27 -11.20 17.12
C LEU A 205 2.81 -10.00 17.99
N GLU A 206 2.62 -10.23 19.30
CA GLU A 206 2.04 -9.29 20.26
C GLU A 206 2.70 -7.90 20.21
N ARG A 207 4.02 -7.86 20.02
CA ARG A 207 4.75 -6.60 19.90
C ARG A 207 4.59 -5.92 18.56
N LEU A 208 4.20 -6.64 17.53
CA LEU A 208 3.96 -6.08 16.18
C LEU A 208 2.54 -5.52 16.08
N ALA A 209 1.63 -5.97 16.94
CA ALA A 209 0.25 -5.48 17.00
C ALA A 209 0.13 -4.01 17.44
N TRP A 210 1.17 -3.45 18.04
CA TRP A 210 1.21 -2.07 18.54
C TRP A 210 2.03 -1.12 17.70
N ALA A 211 2.64 -1.61 16.64
CA ALA A 211 3.49 -0.82 15.76
C ALA A 211 3.02 -0.99 14.31
N PRO A 212 1.88 -0.44 13.97
CA PRO A 212 1.27 -0.62 12.66
C PRO A 212 2.06 0.06 11.56
N ASP A 213 1.93 -0.51 10.37
CA ASP A 213 2.29 0.18 9.15
C ASP A 213 1.29 1.31 8.91
N VAL A 214 1.79 2.44 8.65
CA VAL A 214 0.99 3.62 8.31
C VAL A 214 1.05 3.81 6.81
#